data_b5d77744fa16e3be61916dc6cd38e27e
#
_entry.id   b5d77744fa16e3be61916dc6cd38e27e
#
_cell.length_a   1.000
_cell.length_b   1.000
_cell.length_c   1.000
_cell.angle_alpha   90.00
_cell.angle_beta   90.00
_cell.angle_gamma   90.00
#
_symmetry.space_group_name_H-M   'P 1'
#
loop_
_entity.id
_entity.type
_entity.pdbx_description
1 polymer ?
#
loop_
_entity_poly.entity_id
_entity_poly.type
_entity_poly.pdbx_seq_one_letter_code
_entity_poly.pdbx_strand_id
1 'polypeptide(L)'
;MTAQGQPLGEEEIQERLAQLPGWSVEDDLLRRSYSFDENFAAAAALLHVAAIQEELGHHAVLTLSYRRLRVAVNTHSAGGRVTDLDFDLARRVEKVAPGHGAH
;
A
#
# COMPACT_ATOMS: atom_id res chain seq x y z
N MET A 1 1.01 -9.15 -23.31
CA MET A 1 1.55 -8.51 -22.11
C MET A 1 0.47 -7.68 -21.45
N THR A 2 0.28 -7.87 -20.15
CA THR A 2 -0.73 -7.15 -19.42
C THR A 2 -0.21 -5.75 -19.07
N ALA A 3 -0.96 -4.72 -19.38
CA ALA A 3 -0.60 -3.37 -18.98
C ALA A 3 -0.72 -3.24 -17.47
N GLN A 4 0.28 -2.65 -16.82
CA GLN A 4 0.28 -2.50 -15.36
C GLN A 4 -0.91 -1.69 -14.84
N GLY A 5 -1.45 -0.82 -15.66
CA GLY A 5 -2.58 0.03 -15.28
C GLY A 5 -3.94 -0.60 -15.53
N GLN A 6 -4.02 -1.86 -15.91
CA GLN A 6 -5.29 -2.53 -16.13
C GLN A 6 -5.87 -3.09 -14.82
N PRO A 7 -7.19 -2.96 -14.61
CA PRO A 7 -7.82 -3.53 -13.42
C PRO A 7 -7.59 -5.03 -13.33
N LEU A 8 -7.27 -5.51 -12.14
CA LEU A 8 -7.08 -6.93 -11.89
C LEU A 8 -8.42 -7.60 -11.60
N GLY A 9 -8.55 -8.86 -12.03
CA GLY A 9 -9.70 -9.66 -11.68
C GLY A 9 -9.59 -10.19 -10.24
N GLU A 10 -10.69 -10.67 -9.71
CA GLU A 10 -10.79 -11.18 -8.33
C GLU A 10 -9.73 -12.25 -8.04
N GLU A 11 -9.57 -13.20 -8.97
CA GLU A 11 -8.63 -14.30 -8.80
C GLU A 11 -7.18 -13.80 -8.74
N GLU A 12 -6.85 -12.86 -9.62
CA GLU A 12 -5.51 -12.26 -9.63
C GLU A 12 -5.22 -11.50 -8.34
N ILE A 13 -6.23 -10.78 -7.83
CA ILE A 13 -6.11 -10.06 -6.57
C ILE A 13 -5.81 -11.04 -5.43
N GLN A 14 -6.55 -12.15 -5.37
CA GLN A 14 -6.35 -13.14 -4.31
C GLN A 14 -4.96 -13.78 -4.37
N GLU A 15 -4.46 -14.04 -5.56
CA GLU A 15 -3.11 -14.59 -5.74
C GLU A 15 -2.05 -13.63 -5.19
N ARG A 16 -2.20 -12.33 -5.45
CA ARG A 16 -1.24 -11.34 -4.98
C ARG A 16 -1.35 -11.12 -3.48
N LEU A 17 -2.57 -11.10 -2.94
CA LEU A 17 -2.78 -10.94 -1.50
C LEU A 17 -2.21 -12.09 -0.69
N ALA A 18 -2.15 -13.29 -1.28
CA ALA A 18 -1.57 -14.44 -0.60
C ALA A 18 -0.10 -14.23 -0.25
N GLN A 19 0.57 -13.34 -0.96
CA GLN A 19 1.99 -13.02 -0.73
C GLN A 19 2.21 -11.75 0.09
N LEU A 20 1.12 -11.12 0.52
CA LEU A 20 1.17 -9.88 1.29
C LEU A 20 0.27 -9.98 2.51
N PRO A 21 0.68 -10.78 3.52
CA PRO A 21 -0.10 -10.92 4.75
C PRO A 21 -0.37 -9.55 5.39
N GLY A 22 -1.59 -9.35 5.83
CA GLY A 22 -2.01 -8.09 6.44
C GLY A 22 -2.59 -7.08 5.48
N TRP A 23 -2.42 -7.30 4.18
CA TRP A 23 -3.05 -6.46 3.16
C TRP A 23 -4.40 -7.06 2.76
N SER A 24 -5.34 -6.18 2.42
CA SER A 24 -6.66 -6.59 1.97
C SER A 24 -7.14 -5.64 0.88
N VAL A 25 -8.14 -6.07 0.11
CA VAL A 25 -8.81 -5.21 -0.86
C VAL A 25 -10.26 -5.09 -0.42
N GLU A 26 -10.69 -3.87 -0.15
CA GLU A 26 -12.06 -3.55 0.24
C GLU A 26 -12.48 -2.26 -0.46
N ASP A 27 -13.68 -2.23 -1.00
CA ASP A 27 -14.20 -1.05 -1.69
C ASP A 27 -13.27 -0.55 -2.79
N ASP A 28 -12.67 -1.47 -3.55
CA ASP A 28 -11.71 -1.17 -4.61
C ASP A 28 -10.47 -0.42 -4.11
N LEU A 29 -10.06 -0.67 -2.87
CA LEU A 29 -8.85 -0.11 -2.28
C LEU A 29 -7.99 -1.22 -1.69
N LEU A 30 -6.72 -1.23 -2.06
CA LEU A 30 -5.72 -2.09 -1.44
C LEU A 30 -5.26 -1.40 -0.16
N ARG A 31 -5.44 -2.06 0.98
CA ARG A 31 -5.29 -1.45 2.30
C ARG A 31 -4.37 -2.21 3.22
N ARG A 32 -3.68 -1.46 4.07
CA ARG A 32 -2.88 -2.01 5.16
C ARG A 32 -2.83 -1.01 6.30
N SER A 33 -2.94 -1.50 7.53
CA SER A 33 -2.77 -0.69 8.72
C SER A 33 -1.56 -1.22 9.48
N TYR A 34 -0.60 -0.34 9.78
CA TYR A 34 0.59 -0.66 10.55
C TYR A 34 0.52 -0.03 11.92
N SER A 35 0.94 -0.75 12.95
CA SER A 35 1.06 -0.24 14.31
C SER A 35 2.53 -0.07 14.67
N PHE A 36 2.82 0.92 15.49
CA PHE A 36 4.19 1.24 15.93
C PHE A 36 4.18 1.49 17.45
N ASP A 37 5.34 1.42 18.06
CA ASP A 37 5.44 1.68 19.50
C ASP A 37 5.39 3.17 19.83
N GLU A 38 5.71 4.02 18.85
CA GLU A 38 5.76 5.46 19.04
C GLU A 38 5.15 6.19 17.83
N ASN A 39 4.58 7.36 18.09
CA ASN A 39 4.08 8.23 17.04
C ASN A 39 5.20 8.65 16.08
N PHE A 40 6.38 8.94 16.61
CA PHE A 40 7.52 9.34 15.79
C PHE A 40 7.89 8.26 14.77
N ALA A 41 7.89 7.00 15.20
CA ALA A 41 8.20 5.88 14.29
C ALA A 41 7.17 5.78 13.17
N ALA A 42 5.90 5.94 13.51
CA ALA A 42 4.82 5.93 12.51
C ALA A 42 4.98 7.07 11.51
N ALA A 43 5.33 8.27 12.00
CA ALA A 43 5.55 9.43 11.15
C ALA A 43 6.76 9.24 10.23
N ALA A 44 7.84 8.64 10.74
CA ALA A 44 9.03 8.35 9.93
C ALA A 44 8.70 7.35 8.83
N ALA A 45 7.89 6.32 9.14
CA ALA A 45 7.45 5.36 8.16
C ALA A 45 6.61 6.02 7.08
N LEU A 46 5.71 6.93 7.47
CA LEU A 46 4.89 7.69 6.53
C LEU A 46 5.77 8.45 5.55
N LEU A 47 6.80 9.13 6.06
CA LEU A 47 7.71 9.90 5.22
C LEU A 47 8.44 8.99 4.23
N HIS A 48 8.86 7.81 4.65
CA HIS A 48 9.52 6.84 3.79
C HIS A 48 8.56 6.35 2.68
N VAL A 49 7.31 6.06 3.04
CA VAL A 49 6.30 5.67 2.05
C VAL A 49 6.05 6.78 1.06
N ALA A 50 6.01 8.03 1.53
CA ALA A 50 5.86 9.18 0.64
C ALA A 50 6.99 9.24 -0.40
N ALA A 51 8.22 8.95 0.01
CA ALA A 51 9.35 8.90 -0.92
C ALA A 51 9.20 7.80 -1.96
N ILE A 52 8.71 6.63 -1.55
CA ILE A 52 8.45 5.52 -2.46
C ILE A 52 7.40 5.93 -3.50
N GLN A 53 6.34 6.60 -3.08
CA GLN A 53 5.28 7.09 -3.97
C GLN A 53 5.85 8.01 -5.05
N GLU A 54 6.77 8.88 -4.67
CA GLU A 54 7.41 9.78 -5.62
C GLU A 54 8.23 9.01 -6.65
N GLU A 55 8.97 8.00 -6.21
CA GLU A 55 9.74 7.16 -7.11
C GLU A 55 8.87 6.42 -8.11
N LEU A 56 7.77 5.86 -7.64
CA LEU A 56 6.87 5.06 -8.49
C LEU A 56 5.91 5.92 -9.30
N GLY A 57 5.74 7.20 -8.95
CA GLY A 57 4.75 8.05 -9.57
C GLY A 57 3.33 7.56 -9.31
N HIS A 58 3.10 6.92 -8.16
CA HIS A 58 1.81 6.33 -7.81
C HIS A 58 1.53 6.58 -6.34
N HIS A 59 0.44 7.26 -6.04
CA HIS A 59 0.17 7.79 -4.71
C HIS A 59 -1.01 7.11 -4.02
N ALA A 60 -0.82 6.78 -2.75
CA ALA A 60 -1.85 6.24 -1.87
C ALA A 60 -2.40 7.35 -0.99
N VAL A 61 -3.51 7.07 -0.34
CA VAL A 61 -3.96 7.89 0.78
C VAL A 61 -3.25 7.36 2.02
N LEU A 62 -2.47 8.22 2.66
CA LEU A 62 -1.73 7.89 3.87
C LEU A 62 -2.38 8.61 5.04
N THR A 63 -2.72 7.87 6.09
CA THR A 63 -3.36 8.45 7.27
C THR A 63 -2.52 8.10 8.48
N LEU A 64 -2.01 9.14 9.16
CA LEU A 64 -1.30 8.97 10.42
C LEU A 64 -2.24 9.31 11.56
N SER A 65 -2.43 8.37 12.48
CA SER A 65 -3.25 8.57 13.67
C SER A 65 -2.49 7.98 14.84
N TYR A 66 -1.96 8.85 15.71
CA TYR A 66 -1.16 8.43 16.85
C TYR A 66 -0.01 7.50 16.45
N ARG A 67 -0.11 6.21 16.80
CA ARG A 67 0.92 5.21 16.53
C ARG A 67 0.54 4.29 15.38
N ARG A 68 -0.41 4.71 14.56
CA ARG A 68 -0.91 3.89 13.45
C ARG A 68 -0.78 4.62 12.12
N LEU A 69 -0.25 3.92 11.13
CA LEU A 69 -0.18 4.39 9.77
C LEU A 69 -1.08 3.52 8.90
N ARG A 70 -2.01 4.14 8.20
CA ARG A 70 -2.87 3.44 7.25
C ARG A 70 -2.48 3.81 5.84
N VAL A 71 -2.45 2.80 4.99
CA VAL A 71 -2.16 2.96 3.57
C VAL A 71 -3.37 2.44 2.81
N ALA A 72 -3.90 3.24 1.87
CA ALA A 72 -5.02 2.81 1.04
C ALA A 72 -4.76 3.32 -0.39
N VAL A 73 -4.74 2.41 -1.35
CA VAL A 73 -4.34 2.78 -2.70
C VAL A 73 -5.22 2.09 -3.75
N ASN A 74 -5.50 2.83 -4.83
CA ASN A 74 -6.06 2.27 -6.04
C ASN A 74 -5.52 3.09 -7.21
N THR A 75 -5.84 2.67 -8.42
CA THR A 75 -5.32 3.32 -9.62
C THR A 75 -6.39 4.23 -10.22
N HIS A 76 -6.21 5.52 -10.07
CA HIS A 76 -7.18 6.52 -10.51
C HIS A 76 -7.48 6.42 -12.01
N SER A 77 -6.45 6.23 -12.83
CA SER A 77 -6.59 6.10 -14.28
C SER A 77 -7.31 4.82 -14.71
N ALA A 78 -7.47 3.86 -13.81
CA ALA A 78 -8.24 2.64 -14.05
C ALA A 78 -9.65 2.73 -13.45
N GLY A 79 -10.16 3.93 -13.27
CA GLY A 79 -11.49 4.17 -12.71
C GLY A 79 -11.57 3.89 -11.21
N GLY A 80 -10.45 4.00 -10.49
CA GLY A 80 -10.43 3.73 -9.06
C GLY A 80 -10.40 2.23 -8.75
N ARG A 81 -9.94 1.40 -9.68
CA ARG A 81 -9.81 -0.04 -9.50
C ARG A 81 -8.38 -0.40 -9.11
N VAL A 82 -8.21 -1.57 -8.51
CA VAL A 82 -6.88 -2.05 -8.11
C VAL A 82 -6.18 -2.66 -9.32
N THR A 83 -4.90 -2.30 -9.48
CA THR A 83 -4.05 -2.78 -10.57
C THR A 83 -2.71 -3.27 -10.01
N ASP A 84 -1.82 -3.74 -10.87
CA ASP A 84 -0.47 -4.13 -10.46
C ASP A 84 0.35 -2.94 -9.95
N LEU A 85 0.01 -1.72 -10.34
CA LEU A 85 0.68 -0.53 -9.80
C LEU A 85 0.50 -0.43 -8.30
N ASP A 86 -0.70 -0.77 -7.82
CA ASP A 86 -1.02 -0.74 -6.38
C ASP A 86 -0.24 -1.81 -5.63
N PHE A 87 -0.14 -3.00 -6.21
CA PHE A 87 0.61 -4.09 -5.61
C PHE A 87 2.12 -3.83 -5.63
N ASP A 88 2.64 -3.13 -6.64
CA ASP A 88 4.04 -2.73 -6.66
C ASP A 88 4.35 -1.79 -5.49
N LEU A 89 3.46 -0.82 -5.26
CA LEU A 89 3.60 0.08 -4.11
C LEU A 89 3.52 -0.72 -2.80
N ALA A 90 2.55 -1.60 -2.68
CA ALA A 90 2.37 -2.41 -1.46
C ALA A 90 3.60 -3.24 -1.14
N ARG A 91 4.21 -3.86 -2.14
CA ARG A 91 5.43 -4.65 -1.94
C ARG A 91 6.59 -3.79 -1.43
N ARG A 92 6.73 -2.59 -1.98
CA ARG A 92 7.78 -1.66 -1.55
C ARG A 92 7.55 -1.19 -0.12
N VAL A 93 6.29 -0.87 0.22
CA VAL A 93 5.92 -0.45 1.58
C VAL A 93 6.18 -1.57 2.58
N GLU A 94 5.75 -2.78 2.25
CA GLU A 94 5.91 -3.94 3.13
C GLU A 94 7.39 -4.23 3.41
N LYS A 95 8.25 -3.93 2.46
CA LYS A 95 9.69 -4.15 2.59
C LYS A 95 10.35 -3.20 3.59
N VAL A 96 9.86 -1.96 3.66
CA VAL A 96 10.49 -0.94 4.51
C VAL A 96 9.82 -0.77 5.87
N ALA A 97 8.54 -1.11 5.99
CA ALA A 97 7.78 -0.89 7.22
C ALA A 97 8.40 -1.56 8.45
N PRO A 98 8.84 -2.83 8.39
CA PRO A 98 9.45 -3.47 9.56
C PRO A 98 10.70 -2.76 10.07
N GLY A 99 11.47 -2.12 9.17
CA GLY A 99 12.64 -1.35 9.55
C GLY A 99 12.33 -0.14 10.41
N HIS A 100 11.08 0.32 10.37
CA HIS A 100 10.59 1.41 11.21
C HIS A 100 9.91 0.89 12.47
N GLY A 101 9.88 -0.41 12.67
CA GLY A 101 9.26 -1.01 13.85
C GLY A 101 7.78 -1.31 13.70
N ALA A 102 7.29 -1.45 12.47
CA ALA A 102 5.89 -1.78 12.22
C ALA A 102 5.54 -3.18 12.71
N HIS A 103 4.32 -3.32 13.24
CA HIS A 103 3.80 -4.61 13.67
C HIS A 103 2.28 -4.69 13.62
#